data_b239d4e273f44c5bf9f54c4fef4849c5
#
_entry.id   b239d4e273f44c5bf9f54c4fef4849c5
#
_cell.length_a   1.000
_cell.length_b   1.000
_cell.length_c   1.000
_cell.angle_alpha   90.00
_cell.angle_beta   90.00
_cell.angle_gamma   90.00
#
_symmetry.space_group_name_H-M   'P 1'
#
loop_
_entity.id
_entity.type
_entity.pdbx_description
1 polymer ?
#
loop_
_entity_poly.entity_id
_entity_poly.type
_entity_poly.pdbx_seq_one_letter_code
_entity_poly.pdbx_strand_id
1 'polypeptide(L)'
;MAQNKQELRIVTYMCPSHPVQLYELILELLEEALNCYTTLQYESRNSGPLRNRPDPFSTNKADLGFMSAAAYMKLREKNKTAIELLPVTPVFAHQMNLENKPGYFSDIIIHSDKKAHNVNTLLDLRGCTFAYCDEESFSGSKIVLKTLKDKGENASFFGSTLKSGSHLSSAQMVLSKQAEWAAVDSTTLLYSKKFMYDGGRDIITLETLGRLPPYPVVANANLAVEIKKGITDTLLTLSQTNKWKSEFSKFGIIKFDANSNGAYDGPAAQMWSIQKEKLNIRYY
;
A
#
# COMPACT_ATOMS: atom_id res chain seq x y z
N MET A 1 -4.75 -43.27 0.61
CA MET A 1 -4.21 -42.46 -0.48
C MET A 1 -4.12 -41.03 0.06
N ALA A 2 -2.91 -40.44 0.19
CA ALA A 2 -2.79 -39.06 0.57
C ALA A 2 -3.43 -38.21 -0.54
N GLN A 3 -4.51 -37.49 -0.23
CA GLN A 3 -5.04 -36.48 -1.16
C GLN A 3 -3.91 -35.49 -1.43
N ASN A 4 -3.54 -35.34 -2.70
CA ASN A 4 -2.60 -34.28 -3.10
C ASN A 4 -3.29 -32.94 -2.76
N LYS A 5 -2.82 -32.29 -1.69
CA LYS A 5 -3.31 -30.98 -1.35
C LYS A 5 -2.94 -30.02 -2.48
N GLN A 6 -3.86 -29.15 -2.86
CA GLN A 6 -3.61 -28.13 -3.86
C GLN A 6 -2.57 -27.12 -3.35
N GLU A 7 -1.64 -26.71 -4.20
CA GLU A 7 -0.71 -25.60 -3.94
C GLU A 7 -1.33 -24.29 -4.42
N LEU A 8 -1.26 -23.25 -3.58
CA LEU A 8 -1.56 -21.87 -3.95
C LEU A 8 -0.29 -21.04 -3.93
N ARG A 9 0.09 -20.52 -5.08
CA ARG A 9 1.29 -19.69 -5.28
C ARG A 9 0.91 -18.22 -5.13
N ILE A 10 1.40 -17.60 -4.09
CA ILE A 10 1.01 -16.24 -3.69
C ILE A 10 2.16 -15.28 -3.95
N VAL A 11 1.85 -14.10 -4.49
CA VAL A 11 2.82 -13.03 -4.71
C VAL A 11 2.37 -11.76 -3.99
N THR A 12 3.33 -10.94 -3.59
CA THR A 12 3.05 -9.61 -3.07
C THR A 12 3.77 -8.54 -3.89
N TYR A 13 3.03 -7.50 -4.27
CA TYR A 13 3.51 -6.30 -4.95
C TYR A 13 3.10 -5.05 -4.15
N MET A 14 3.12 -5.15 -2.85
CA MET A 14 3.01 -3.97 -2.02
C MET A 14 4.39 -3.33 -1.97
N CYS A 15 4.46 -1.99 -2.08
CA CYS A 15 5.65 -1.27 -1.69
C CYS A 15 6.18 -1.89 -0.40
N PRO A 16 7.52 -1.98 -0.18
CA PRO A 16 8.12 -2.70 0.95
C PRO A 16 7.77 -2.06 2.30
N SER A 17 6.51 -2.10 2.62
CA SER A 17 5.85 -1.31 3.64
C SER A 17 5.10 -2.20 4.60
N HIS A 18 4.69 -3.38 4.13
CA HIS A 18 4.04 -4.36 4.98
C HIS A 18 5.03 -5.49 5.25
N PRO A 19 5.16 -5.91 6.50
CA PRO A 19 6.12 -6.94 6.89
C PRO A 19 5.71 -8.29 6.31
N VAL A 20 6.68 -9.16 6.05
CA VAL A 20 6.43 -10.51 5.55
C VAL A 20 5.51 -11.29 6.48
N GLN A 21 5.59 -11.06 7.78
CA GLN A 21 4.77 -11.72 8.80
C GLN A 21 3.26 -11.52 8.60
N LEU A 22 2.84 -10.38 8.03
CA LEU A 22 1.43 -10.19 7.66
C LEU A 22 0.99 -11.20 6.61
N TYR A 23 1.86 -11.45 5.62
CA TYR A 23 1.54 -12.40 4.55
C TYR A 23 1.62 -13.83 5.05
N GLU A 24 2.60 -14.17 5.89
CA GLU A 24 2.69 -15.47 6.55
C GLU A 24 1.40 -15.79 7.31
N LEU A 25 0.85 -14.80 8.03
CA LEU A 25 -0.43 -14.95 8.72
C LEU A 25 -1.60 -15.20 7.76
N ILE A 26 -1.61 -14.54 6.59
CA ILE A 26 -2.62 -14.79 5.56
C ILE A 26 -2.47 -16.21 4.98
N LEU A 27 -1.24 -16.66 4.76
CA LEU A 27 -0.95 -18.01 4.28
C LEU A 27 -1.48 -19.07 5.26
N GLU A 28 -1.15 -18.94 6.54
CA GLU A 28 -1.64 -19.85 7.59
C GLU A 28 -3.17 -19.93 7.61
N LEU A 29 -3.84 -18.78 7.51
CA LEU A 29 -5.29 -18.72 7.44
C LEU A 29 -5.85 -19.50 6.24
N LEU A 30 -5.29 -19.26 5.05
CA LEU A 30 -5.74 -19.91 3.82
C LEU A 30 -5.47 -21.43 3.85
N GLU A 31 -4.32 -21.86 4.39
CA GLU A 31 -3.98 -23.27 4.56
C GLU A 31 -4.96 -23.98 5.50
N GLU A 32 -5.28 -23.33 6.64
CA GLU A 32 -6.24 -23.88 7.62
C GLU A 32 -7.65 -23.97 7.01
N ALA A 33 -8.10 -22.92 6.31
CA ALA A 33 -9.48 -22.84 5.80
C ALA A 33 -9.72 -23.67 4.54
N LEU A 34 -8.74 -23.75 3.64
CA LEU A 34 -8.89 -24.39 2.33
C LEU A 34 -8.22 -25.77 2.23
N ASN A 35 -7.57 -26.22 3.31
CA ASN A 35 -6.80 -27.48 3.33
C ASN A 35 -5.82 -27.58 2.14
N CYS A 36 -5.08 -26.51 1.87
CA CYS A 36 -4.11 -26.40 0.79
C CYS A 36 -2.69 -26.21 1.36
N TYR A 37 -1.67 -26.17 0.48
CA TYR A 37 -0.35 -25.64 0.77
C TYR A 37 -0.21 -24.27 0.12
N THR A 38 0.54 -23.37 0.73
CA THR A 38 0.82 -22.06 0.16
C THR A 38 2.32 -21.85 -0.02
N THR A 39 2.69 -21.09 -1.06
CA THR A 39 4.05 -20.60 -1.27
C THR A 39 4.00 -19.10 -1.49
N LEU A 40 4.96 -18.36 -0.93
CA LEU A 40 5.02 -16.90 -1.02
C LEU A 40 6.22 -16.44 -1.82
N GLN A 41 5.98 -15.71 -2.91
CA GLN A 41 6.98 -14.88 -3.55
C GLN A 41 6.84 -13.44 -3.03
N TYR A 42 7.67 -13.10 -2.05
CA TYR A 42 7.68 -11.77 -1.47
C TYR A 42 8.52 -10.82 -2.32
N GLU A 43 7.86 -9.89 -3.02
CA GLU A 43 8.53 -8.83 -3.77
C GLU A 43 8.63 -7.57 -2.90
N SER A 44 9.81 -7.31 -2.39
CA SER A 44 10.08 -6.18 -1.49
C SER A 44 10.52 -4.90 -2.21
N ARG A 45 10.63 -4.93 -3.53
CA ARG A 45 11.11 -3.81 -4.34
C ARG A 45 10.04 -3.37 -5.32
N ASN A 46 9.75 -2.08 -5.35
CA ASN A 46 8.79 -1.45 -6.25
C ASN A 46 7.33 -1.91 -6.07
N SER A 47 6.43 -1.08 -6.55
CA SER A 47 4.99 -1.31 -6.54
C SER A 47 4.52 -2.16 -7.73
N GLY A 48 5.15 -3.31 -7.97
CA GLY A 48 4.75 -4.20 -9.05
C GLY A 48 5.91 -5.06 -9.57
N PRO A 49 5.65 -5.91 -10.58
CA PRO A 49 6.71 -6.75 -11.15
C PRO A 49 7.85 -5.87 -11.67
N LEU A 50 9.09 -6.31 -11.43
CA LEU A 50 10.27 -5.64 -11.97
C LEU A 50 10.15 -5.54 -13.50
N ARG A 51 10.63 -4.43 -14.08
CA ARG A 51 10.44 -4.13 -15.51
C ARG A 51 10.96 -5.20 -16.47
N ASN A 52 12.00 -5.92 -16.05
CA ASN A 52 12.69 -6.96 -16.80
C ASN A 52 12.19 -8.38 -16.47
N ARG A 53 11.16 -8.53 -15.66
CA ARG A 53 10.56 -9.83 -15.33
C ARG A 53 9.19 -9.96 -15.97
N PRO A 54 8.86 -11.15 -16.51
CA PRO A 54 7.51 -11.41 -16.95
C PRO A 54 6.55 -11.37 -15.76
N ASP A 55 5.34 -10.92 -16.00
CA ASP A 55 4.28 -10.93 -15.02
C ASP A 55 3.91 -12.38 -14.65
N PRO A 56 3.93 -12.75 -13.35
CA PRO A 56 3.71 -14.12 -12.92
C PRO A 56 2.26 -14.61 -13.13
N PHE A 57 1.27 -13.72 -13.25
CA PHE A 57 -0.10 -14.10 -13.59
C PHE A 57 -0.21 -14.53 -15.05
N SER A 58 0.31 -13.72 -15.97
CA SER A 58 0.29 -14.05 -17.41
C SER A 58 1.13 -15.26 -17.78
N THR A 59 2.14 -15.59 -16.96
CA THR A 59 2.96 -16.80 -17.13
C THR A 59 2.46 -17.98 -16.29
N ASN A 60 1.30 -17.85 -15.67
CA ASN A 60 0.69 -18.87 -14.80
C ASN A 60 1.62 -19.35 -13.68
N LYS A 61 2.42 -18.44 -13.10
CA LYS A 61 3.33 -18.71 -11.98
C LYS A 61 2.82 -18.18 -10.63
N ALA A 62 1.70 -17.46 -10.63
CA ALA A 62 1.02 -16.99 -9.44
C ALA A 62 -0.48 -17.26 -9.56
N ASP A 63 -1.08 -17.65 -8.44
CA ASP A 63 -2.50 -17.93 -8.30
C ASP A 63 -3.23 -16.79 -7.59
N LEU A 64 -2.57 -16.15 -6.62
CA LEU A 64 -3.12 -15.07 -5.80
C LEU A 64 -2.07 -13.98 -5.60
N GLY A 65 -2.50 -12.72 -5.52
CA GLY A 65 -1.61 -11.59 -5.24
C GLY A 65 -2.22 -10.57 -4.32
N PHE A 66 -1.39 -10.07 -3.42
CA PHE A 66 -1.66 -8.91 -2.58
C PHE A 66 -0.76 -7.77 -3.06
N MET A 67 -1.35 -6.61 -3.36
CA MET A 67 -0.60 -5.53 -4.00
C MET A 67 -1.16 -4.15 -3.69
N SER A 68 -0.41 -3.11 -4.03
CA SER A 68 -0.92 -1.74 -3.99
C SER A 68 -1.91 -1.48 -5.13
N ALA A 69 -2.80 -0.49 -4.95
CA ALA A 69 -3.71 -0.06 -6.00
C ALA A 69 -2.96 0.36 -7.29
N ALA A 70 -1.79 0.99 -7.15
CA ALA A 70 -0.94 1.36 -8.29
C ALA A 70 -0.43 0.13 -9.06
N ALA A 71 0.01 -0.93 -8.35
CA ALA A 71 0.43 -2.18 -8.97
C ALA A 71 -0.72 -2.86 -9.71
N TYR A 72 -1.91 -2.89 -9.12
CA TYR A 72 -3.12 -3.43 -9.76
C TYR A 72 -3.49 -2.66 -11.03
N MET A 73 -3.50 -1.32 -10.97
CA MET A 73 -3.78 -0.50 -12.15
C MET A 73 -2.81 -0.80 -13.29
N LYS A 74 -1.52 -0.95 -12.97
CA LYS A 74 -0.48 -1.30 -13.94
C LYS A 74 -0.67 -2.70 -14.55
N LEU A 75 -1.03 -3.70 -13.75
CA LEU A 75 -1.35 -5.04 -14.24
C LEU A 75 -2.61 -5.05 -15.09
N ARG A 76 -3.65 -4.33 -14.65
CA ARG A 76 -4.92 -4.18 -15.37
C ARG A 76 -4.73 -3.56 -16.77
N GLU A 77 -3.83 -2.58 -16.91
CA GLU A 77 -3.50 -2.00 -18.22
C GLU A 77 -2.79 -3.01 -19.13
N LYS A 78 -1.87 -3.79 -18.57
CA LYS A 78 -1.03 -4.69 -19.37
C LYS A 78 -1.70 -6.01 -19.72
N ASN A 79 -2.39 -6.62 -18.76
CA ASN A 79 -2.82 -8.02 -18.81
C ASN A 79 -4.20 -8.23 -18.16
N LYS A 80 -5.18 -7.43 -18.57
CA LYS A 80 -6.54 -7.48 -17.99
C LYS A 80 -7.18 -8.88 -18.00
N THR A 81 -6.86 -9.70 -18.99
CA THR A 81 -7.42 -11.06 -19.14
C THR A 81 -6.72 -12.12 -18.29
N ALA A 82 -5.53 -11.82 -17.74
CA ALA A 82 -4.78 -12.76 -16.91
C ALA A 82 -5.13 -12.66 -15.42
N ILE A 83 -5.83 -11.61 -15.01
CA ILE A 83 -6.12 -11.30 -13.61
C ILE A 83 -7.60 -11.04 -13.37
N GLU A 84 -8.05 -11.37 -12.17
CA GLU A 84 -9.38 -11.08 -11.66
C GLU A 84 -9.26 -10.44 -10.28
N LEU A 85 -9.96 -9.33 -10.06
CA LEU A 85 -10.08 -8.72 -8.74
C LEU A 85 -11.03 -9.56 -7.90
N LEU A 86 -10.55 -10.07 -6.76
CA LEU A 86 -11.45 -10.70 -5.79
C LEU A 86 -12.27 -9.62 -5.07
N PRO A 87 -13.56 -9.89 -4.77
CA PRO A 87 -14.43 -8.91 -4.14
C PRO A 87 -14.18 -8.77 -2.63
N VAL A 88 -12.91 -8.66 -2.24
CA VAL A 88 -12.46 -8.54 -0.84
C VAL A 88 -11.22 -7.67 -0.75
N THR A 89 -11.10 -6.95 0.36
CA THR A 89 -9.94 -6.08 0.67
C THR A 89 -9.75 -5.97 2.17
N PRO A 90 -8.51 -5.83 2.69
CA PRO A 90 -8.28 -5.50 4.09
C PRO A 90 -8.72 -4.07 4.41
N VAL A 91 -9.25 -3.87 5.61
CA VAL A 91 -9.60 -2.57 6.18
C VAL A 91 -8.64 -2.29 7.34
N PHE A 92 -7.91 -1.20 7.24
CA PHE A 92 -6.91 -0.82 8.24
C PHE A 92 -7.45 0.23 9.21
N ALA A 93 -6.98 0.11 10.47
CA ALA A 93 -7.20 1.12 11.49
C ALA A 93 -6.50 2.42 11.12
N HIS A 94 -7.22 3.52 11.21
CA HIS A 94 -6.65 4.86 11.09
C HIS A 94 -7.58 5.88 11.75
N GLN A 95 -7.02 6.94 12.35
CA GLN A 95 -7.80 7.99 13.02
C GLN A 95 -8.86 8.66 12.11
N MET A 96 -8.59 8.73 10.81
CA MET A 96 -9.55 9.25 9.81
C MET A 96 -10.51 8.19 9.29
N ASN A 97 -10.37 6.92 9.68
CA ASN A 97 -11.22 5.82 9.22
C ASN A 97 -12.27 5.42 10.26
N LEU A 98 -13.02 6.40 10.78
CA LEU A 98 -14.02 6.19 11.83
C LEU A 98 -15.14 5.22 11.42
N GLU A 99 -15.44 5.15 10.13
CA GLU A 99 -16.48 4.27 9.57
C GLU A 99 -15.98 2.85 9.27
N ASN A 100 -14.69 2.56 9.49
CA ASN A 100 -14.07 1.27 9.17
C ASN A 100 -14.37 0.80 7.73
N LYS A 101 -14.21 1.72 6.77
CA LYS A 101 -14.42 1.46 5.33
C LYS A 101 -13.10 1.09 4.63
N PRO A 102 -13.17 0.36 3.52
CA PRO A 102 -12.03 0.09 2.65
C PRO A 102 -11.30 1.36 2.21
N GLY A 103 -10.00 1.24 2.04
CA GLY A 103 -9.11 2.34 1.67
C GLY A 103 -8.07 2.62 2.74
N TYR A 104 -7.12 3.48 2.40
CA TYR A 104 -6.04 3.91 3.28
C TYR A 104 -5.72 5.38 3.07
N PHE A 105 -4.73 5.91 3.78
CA PHE A 105 -4.40 7.33 3.74
C PHE A 105 -2.90 7.53 3.49
N SER A 106 -2.55 8.75 3.19
CA SER A 106 -1.17 9.21 3.13
C SER A 106 -0.94 10.21 4.27
N ASP A 107 -0.06 9.87 5.17
CA ASP A 107 0.35 10.75 6.25
C ASP A 107 1.54 11.60 5.81
N ILE A 108 1.36 12.91 5.84
CA ILE A 108 2.44 13.88 5.68
C ILE A 108 3.18 13.94 7.00
N ILE A 109 4.42 13.51 7.01
CA ILE A 109 5.24 13.41 8.23
C ILE A 109 6.39 14.42 8.21
N ILE A 110 6.68 14.94 9.40
CA ILE A 110 7.81 15.81 9.69
C ILE A 110 8.54 15.34 10.94
N HIS A 111 9.79 15.78 11.14
CA HIS A 111 10.45 15.63 12.43
C HIS A 111 9.82 16.57 13.47
N SER A 112 9.76 16.16 14.73
CA SER A 112 9.17 16.93 15.84
C SER A 112 9.73 18.34 15.99
N ASP A 113 11.02 18.55 15.73
CA ASP A 113 11.67 19.86 15.76
C ASP A 113 11.00 20.89 14.84
N LYS A 114 10.48 20.45 13.69
CA LYS A 114 9.79 21.37 12.75
C LYS A 114 8.52 21.98 13.33
N LYS A 115 7.87 21.29 14.24
CA LYS A 115 6.67 21.81 14.93
C LYS A 115 7.01 23.05 15.75
N ALA A 116 8.23 23.10 16.34
CA ALA A 116 8.72 24.25 17.07
C ALA A 116 8.96 25.48 16.17
N HIS A 117 9.07 25.30 14.86
CA HIS A 117 9.23 26.36 13.87
C HIS A 117 7.91 26.77 13.18
N ASN A 118 6.77 26.56 13.82
CA ASN A 118 5.44 26.94 13.34
C ASN A 118 4.99 26.25 12.03
N VAL A 119 5.53 25.08 11.70
CA VAL A 119 5.03 24.27 10.59
C VAL A 119 3.73 23.57 11.01
N ASN A 120 2.59 23.98 10.46
CA ASN A 120 1.27 23.50 10.84
C ASN A 120 0.48 22.85 9.70
N THR A 121 0.78 23.19 8.45
CA THR A 121 0.09 22.72 7.26
C THR A 121 1.07 22.24 6.19
N LEU A 122 0.57 21.51 5.19
CA LEU A 122 1.36 21.12 4.02
C LEU A 122 2.00 22.34 3.32
N LEU A 123 1.29 23.47 3.26
CA LEU A 123 1.79 24.66 2.55
C LEU A 123 3.00 25.32 3.25
N ASP A 124 3.14 25.12 4.55
CA ASP A 124 4.31 25.62 5.31
C ASP A 124 5.61 24.86 4.95
N LEU A 125 5.49 23.75 4.21
CA LEU A 125 6.63 22.96 3.74
C LEU A 125 7.17 23.42 2.38
N ARG A 126 6.72 24.57 1.87
CA ARG A 126 7.26 25.16 0.64
C ARG A 126 8.76 25.39 0.77
N GLY A 127 9.52 25.00 -0.25
CA GLY A 127 10.98 25.09 -0.28
C GLY A 127 11.71 24.03 0.52
N CYS A 128 10.99 23.15 1.22
CA CYS A 128 11.58 22.05 1.99
C CYS A 128 11.90 20.84 1.11
N THR A 129 12.86 20.03 1.60
CA THR A 129 13.26 18.76 0.95
C THR A 129 12.22 17.68 1.20
N PHE A 130 11.66 17.11 0.13
CA PHE A 130 10.63 16.07 0.15
C PHE A 130 11.20 14.68 -0.12
N ALA A 131 10.96 13.71 0.76
CA ALA A 131 11.24 12.31 0.50
C ALA A 131 9.97 11.56 0.04
N TYR A 132 10.11 10.75 -1.01
CA TYR A 132 9.04 9.93 -1.55
C TYR A 132 9.54 8.52 -1.91
N CYS A 133 8.67 7.53 -1.77
CA CYS A 133 9.08 6.13 -2.00
C CYS A 133 9.25 5.80 -3.49
N ASP A 134 8.31 6.19 -4.33
CA ASP A 134 8.29 5.92 -5.77
C ASP A 134 7.33 6.87 -6.49
N GLU A 135 7.62 7.19 -7.76
CA GLU A 135 6.80 8.09 -8.60
C GLU A 135 5.41 7.51 -8.90
N GLU A 136 5.27 6.18 -8.90
CA GLU A 136 3.99 5.51 -9.16
C GLU A 136 3.14 5.36 -7.89
N SER A 137 3.73 5.58 -6.71
CA SER A 137 3.04 5.43 -5.44
C SER A 137 1.88 6.42 -5.29
N PHE A 138 0.69 5.90 -4.96
CA PHE A 138 -0.46 6.75 -4.70
C PHE A 138 -0.27 7.56 -3.42
N SER A 139 0.17 6.93 -2.33
CA SER A 139 0.38 7.59 -1.03
C SER A 139 1.71 8.35 -0.93
N GLY A 140 2.77 7.86 -1.58
CA GLY A 140 4.10 8.44 -1.46
C GLY A 140 4.35 9.66 -2.34
N SER A 141 3.60 9.82 -3.43
CA SER A 141 3.87 10.89 -4.40
C SER A 141 2.61 11.46 -5.04
N LYS A 142 1.75 10.63 -5.65
CA LYS A 142 0.66 11.12 -6.51
C LYS A 142 -0.39 11.94 -5.77
N ILE A 143 -0.76 11.53 -4.54
CA ILE A 143 -1.73 12.29 -3.74
C ILE A 143 -1.16 13.66 -3.34
N VAL A 144 0.14 13.75 -3.07
CA VAL A 144 0.82 15.02 -2.78
C VAL A 144 0.75 15.94 -3.98
N LEU A 145 1.14 15.45 -5.16
CA LEU A 145 1.07 16.23 -6.40
C LEU A 145 -0.34 16.69 -6.72
N LYS A 146 -1.34 15.82 -6.53
CA LYS A 146 -2.74 16.17 -6.68
C LYS A 146 -3.14 17.28 -5.71
N THR A 147 -2.85 17.12 -4.43
CA THR A 147 -3.22 18.07 -3.39
C THR A 147 -2.56 19.44 -3.63
N LEU A 148 -1.29 19.46 -4.00
CA LEU A 148 -0.58 20.69 -4.35
C LEU A 148 -1.22 21.36 -5.57
N LYS A 149 -1.52 20.60 -6.62
CA LYS A 149 -2.22 21.12 -7.80
C LYS A 149 -3.58 21.71 -7.45
N ASP A 150 -4.36 21.03 -6.63
CA ASP A 150 -5.69 21.49 -6.20
C ASP A 150 -5.60 22.77 -5.34
N LYS A 151 -4.48 22.98 -4.65
CA LYS A 151 -4.14 24.21 -3.89
C LYS A 151 -3.49 25.32 -4.76
N GLY A 152 -3.39 25.12 -6.08
CA GLY A 152 -2.78 26.09 -7.01
C GLY A 152 -1.26 26.06 -7.06
N GLU A 153 -0.64 25.06 -6.45
CA GLU A 153 0.81 24.89 -6.41
C GLU A 153 1.35 24.17 -7.64
N ASN A 154 2.64 24.31 -7.87
CA ASN A 154 3.37 23.64 -8.94
C ASN A 154 4.67 23.01 -8.42
N ALA A 155 5.51 22.50 -9.31
CA ALA A 155 6.73 21.78 -8.94
C ALA A 155 7.77 22.65 -8.19
N SER A 156 7.70 24.00 -8.29
CA SER A 156 8.55 24.91 -7.50
C SER A 156 8.22 24.92 -6.01
N PHE A 157 7.18 24.22 -5.62
CA PHE A 157 6.86 23.98 -4.20
C PHE A 157 7.99 23.25 -3.48
N PHE A 158 8.63 22.30 -4.12
CA PHE A 158 9.71 21.52 -3.52
C PHE A 158 11.03 22.26 -3.62
N GLY A 159 11.78 22.38 -2.52
CA GLY A 159 13.18 22.82 -2.55
C GLY A 159 14.08 21.77 -3.19
N SER A 160 13.89 20.51 -2.80
CA SER A 160 14.46 19.34 -3.48
C SER A 160 13.59 18.10 -3.24
N THR A 161 13.83 17.04 -4.03
CA THR A 161 13.12 15.77 -3.88
C THR A 161 14.10 14.61 -3.80
N LEU A 162 13.85 13.67 -2.88
CA LEU A 162 14.67 12.49 -2.63
C LEU A 162 13.84 11.22 -2.82
N LYS A 163 14.22 10.39 -3.78
CA LYS A 163 13.61 9.07 -3.95
C LYS A 163 14.21 8.09 -2.94
N SER A 164 13.40 7.63 -2.01
CA SER A 164 13.83 6.74 -0.91
C SER A 164 13.74 5.24 -1.25
N GLY A 165 12.90 4.87 -2.20
CA GLY A 165 12.64 3.48 -2.60
C GLY A 165 11.59 2.75 -1.76
N SER A 166 11.23 3.24 -0.55
CA SER A 166 10.17 2.68 0.28
C SER A 166 9.60 3.70 1.24
N HIS A 167 8.36 3.47 1.71
CA HIS A 167 7.76 4.31 2.75
C HIS A 167 8.54 4.28 4.05
N LEU A 168 9.08 3.12 4.42
CA LEU A 168 9.93 2.99 5.60
C LEU A 168 11.21 3.83 5.46
N SER A 169 11.87 3.76 4.30
CA SER A 169 13.04 4.59 4.02
C SER A 169 12.71 6.09 4.01
N SER A 170 11.53 6.48 3.49
CA SER A 170 11.07 7.88 3.57
C SER A 170 10.93 8.34 5.02
N ALA A 171 10.34 7.53 5.90
CA ALA A 171 10.21 7.84 7.31
C ALA A 171 11.58 7.93 8.00
N GLN A 172 12.52 7.04 7.66
CA GLN A 172 13.89 7.09 8.18
C GLN A 172 14.65 8.34 7.72
N MET A 173 14.46 8.79 6.48
CA MET A 173 15.05 10.05 6.00
C MET A 173 14.54 11.26 6.78
N VAL A 174 13.28 11.28 7.18
CA VAL A 174 12.73 12.34 8.04
C VAL A 174 13.31 12.24 9.44
N LEU A 175 13.36 11.04 10.03
CA LEU A 175 13.91 10.82 11.37
C LEU A 175 15.39 11.23 11.46
N SER A 176 16.17 10.90 10.43
CA SER A 176 17.60 11.27 10.34
C SER A 176 17.84 12.69 9.80
N LYS A 177 16.79 13.46 9.53
CA LYS A 177 16.83 14.84 9.01
C LYS A 177 17.52 14.96 7.63
N GLN A 178 17.60 13.87 6.87
CA GLN A 178 18.03 13.88 5.46
C GLN A 178 16.95 14.51 4.56
N ALA A 179 15.69 14.31 4.91
CA ALA A 179 14.56 15.01 4.32
C ALA A 179 13.81 15.77 5.40
N GLU A 180 13.21 16.87 5.03
CA GLU A 180 12.47 17.71 5.98
C GLU A 180 11.05 17.21 6.18
N TRP A 181 10.51 16.49 5.18
CA TRP A 181 9.19 15.88 5.22
C TRP A 181 9.06 14.73 4.23
N ALA A 182 8.06 13.91 4.45
CA ALA A 182 7.70 12.82 3.54
C ALA A 182 6.19 12.58 3.53
N ALA A 183 5.73 11.92 2.47
CA ALA A 183 4.39 11.34 2.40
C ALA A 183 4.51 9.82 2.54
N VAL A 184 3.90 9.27 3.56
CA VAL A 184 4.03 7.86 3.93
C VAL A 184 2.65 7.20 3.97
N ASP A 185 2.59 5.99 3.46
CA ASP A 185 1.42 5.14 3.61
C ASP A 185 1.08 4.98 5.10
N SER A 186 -0.16 5.30 5.47
CA SER A 186 -0.60 5.30 6.86
C SER A 186 -0.51 3.92 7.53
N THR A 187 -0.71 2.85 6.76
CA THR A 187 -0.64 1.47 7.28
C THR A 187 0.80 1.09 7.57
N THR A 188 1.74 1.54 6.73
CA THR A 188 3.18 1.40 6.97
C THR A 188 3.61 2.20 8.19
N LEU A 189 3.19 3.44 8.31
CA LEU A 189 3.57 4.31 9.42
C LEU A 189 3.11 3.73 10.75
N LEU A 190 1.85 3.24 10.81
CA LEU A 190 1.28 2.59 11.98
C LEU A 190 2.13 1.41 12.47
N TYR A 191 2.55 0.56 11.52
CA TYR A 191 3.37 -0.60 11.83
C TYR A 191 4.82 -0.20 12.17
N SER A 192 5.45 0.64 11.36
CA SER A 192 6.88 0.97 11.49
C SER A 192 7.20 1.73 12.78
N LYS A 193 6.29 2.57 13.28
CA LYS A 193 6.47 3.26 14.57
C LYS A 193 6.74 2.31 15.73
N LYS A 194 6.16 1.10 15.71
CA LYS A 194 6.38 0.10 16.77
C LYS A 194 7.83 -0.39 16.86
N PHE A 195 8.58 -0.28 15.77
CA PHE A 195 9.98 -0.75 15.68
C PHE A 195 11.01 0.40 15.65
N MET A 196 10.56 1.66 15.70
CA MET A 196 11.45 2.80 15.83
C MET A 196 11.97 2.89 17.26
N TYR A 197 13.22 3.34 17.43
CA TYR A 197 13.94 3.41 18.70
C TYR A 197 13.13 4.10 19.83
N ASP A 198 12.45 5.17 19.48
CA ASP A 198 11.66 5.99 20.40
C ASP A 198 10.14 5.72 20.32
N GLY A 199 9.73 4.64 19.64
CA GLY A 199 8.33 4.38 19.30
C GLY A 199 7.78 5.37 18.27
N GLY A 200 8.65 6.03 17.50
CA GLY A 200 8.30 7.00 16.48
C GLY A 200 7.80 8.35 17.03
N ARG A 201 8.18 8.72 18.26
CA ARG A 201 7.78 10.00 18.89
C ARG A 201 8.30 11.21 18.15
N ASP A 202 9.50 11.11 17.57
CA ASP A 202 10.11 12.20 16.79
C ASP A 202 9.53 12.36 15.39
N ILE A 203 8.64 11.46 14.97
CA ILE A 203 7.86 11.61 13.74
C ILE A 203 6.44 12.06 14.06
N ILE A 204 6.11 13.26 13.58
CA ILE A 204 4.78 13.85 13.71
C ILE A 204 4.04 13.75 12.38
N THR A 205 2.80 13.29 12.40
CA THR A 205 1.87 13.45 11.28
C THR A 205 1.35 14.88 11.30
N LEU A 206 1.72 15.65 10.28
CA LEU A 206 1.32 17.05 10.11
C LEU A 206 -0.11 17.16 9.56
N GLU A 207 -0.37 16.39 8.51
CA GLU A 207 -1.65 16.37 7.79
C GLU A 207 -1.85 14.96 7.21
N THR A 208 -3.10 14.52 7.07
CA THR A 208 -3.45 13.25 6.44
C THR A 208 -4.23 13.51 5.16
N LEU A 209 -3.79 12.93 4.05
CA LEU A 209 -4.39 13.06 2.73
C LEU A 209 -5.12 11.78 2.30
N GLY A 210 -6.17 11.91 1.55
CA GLY A 210 -6.94 10.79 1.00
C GLY A 210 -8.36 10.79 1.53
N ARG A 211 -9.14 9.79 1.37
CA ARG A 211 -9.00 8.32 1.28
C ARG A 211 -8.46 7.89 -0.08
N LEU A 212 -7.53 6.98 -0.06
CA LEU A 212 -6.95 6.31 -1.22
C LEU A 212 -7.71 5.00 -1.51
N PRO A 213 -7.66 4.49 -2.76
CA PRO A 213 -8.28 3.22 -3.12
C PRO A 213 -7.76 2.07 -2.25
N PRO A 214 -8.61 1.07 -1.94
CA PRO A 214 -8.21 -0.06 -1.09
C PRO A 214 -7.12 -0.92 -1.72
N TYR A 215 -6.46 -1.74 -0.90
CA TYR A 215 -5.51 -2.73 -1.38
C TYR A 215 -6.24 -3.89 -2.06
N PRO A 216 -6.01 -4.14 -3.36
CA PRO A 216 -6.67 -5.22 -4.07
C PRO A 216 -6.11 -6.58 -3.69
N VAL A 217 -6.98 -7.57 -3.61
CA VAL A 217 -6.64 -8.99 -3.64
C VAL A 217 -6.94 -9.48 -5.05
N VAL A 218 -5.94 -10.00 -5.74
CA VAL A 218 -6.01 -10.31 -7.17
C VAL A 218 -5.75 -11.79 -7.38
N ALA A 219 -6.64 -12.48 -8.07
CA ALA A 219 -6.46 -13.87 -8.46
C ALA A 219 -6.02 -14.01 -9.92
N ASN A 220 -5.35 -15.11 -10.24
CA ASN A 220 -5.18 -15.54 -11.62
C ASN A 220 -6.56 -15.82 -12.23
N ALA A 221 -6.82 -15.33 -13.42
CA ALA A 221 -8.09 -15.54 -14.10
C ALA A 221 -8.41 -17.02 -14.30
N ASN A 222 -7.36 -17.85 -14.48
CA ASN A 222 -7.47 -19.30 -14.68
C ASN A 222 -7.64 -20.10 -13.38
N LEU A 223 -7.54 -19.47 -12.20
CA LEU A 223 -7.79 -20.16 -10.93
C LEU A 223 -9.25 -20.59 -10.85
N ALA A 224 -9.51 -21.81 -10.37
CA ALA A 224 -10.87 -22.35 -10.26
C ALA A 224 -11.79 -21.41 -9.46
N VAL A 225 -13.03 -21.30 -9.91
CA VAL A 225 -14.04 -20.39 -9.32
C VAL A 225 -14.29 -20.74 -7.85
N GLU A 226 -14.31 -22.02 -7.53
CA GLU A 226 -14.52 -22.55 -6.18
C GLU A 226 -13.40 -22.09 -5.23
N ILE A 227 -12.16 -22.09 -5.72
CA ILE A 227 -11.00 -21.64 -4.94
C ILE A 227 -11.06 -20.11 -4.73
N LYS A 228 -11.36 -19.33 -5.78
CA LYS A 228 -11.54 -17.87 -5.67
C LYS A 228 -12.63 -17.54 -4.65
N LYS A 229 -13.75 -18.26 -4.71
CA LYS A 229 -14.84 -18.12 -3.75
C LYS A 229 -14.40 -18.49 -2.34
N GLY A 230 -13.72 -19.62 -2.18
CA GLY A 230 -13.20 -20.07 -0.87
C GLY A 230 -12.25 -19.03 -0.24
N ILE A 231 -11.32 -18.46 -1.01
CA ILE A 231 -10.43 -17.39 -0.57
C ILE A 231 -11.23 -16.18 -0.11
N THR A 232 -12.18 -15.74 -0.93
CA THR A 232 -13.03 -14.58 -0.62
C THR A 232 -13.83 -14.77 0.65
N ASP A 233 -14.53 -15.90 0.77
CA ASP A 233 -15.35 -16.22 1.94
C ASP A 233 -14.50 -16.32 3.21
N THR A 234 -13.33 -16.96 3.13
CA THR A 234 -12.38 -17.06 4.25
C THR A 234 -11.95 -15.69 4.75
N LEU A 235 -11.52 -14.82 3.84
CA LEU A 235 -11.06 -13.47 4.22
C LEU A 235 -12.22 -12.63 4.78
N LEU A 236 -13.42 -12.69 4.22
CA LEU A 236 -14.57 -11.91 4.69
C LEU A 236 -15.08 -12.36 6.07
N THR A 237 -14.95 -13.65 6.39
CA THR A 237 -15.42 -14.19 7.68
C THR A 237 -14.38 -14.11 8.78
N LEU A 238 -13.15 -13.79 8.45
CA LEU A 238 -11.99 -13.76 9.34
C LEU A 238 -12.22 -12.92 10.60
N SER A 239 -12.77 -11.73 10.43
CA SER A 239 -12.99 -10.78 11.54
C SER A 239 -14.01 -11.30 12.59
N GLN A 240 -14.72 -12.37 12.28
CA GLN A 240 -15.71 -12.99 13.17
C GLN A 240 -15.10 -13.97 14.16
N THR A 241 -13.85 -14.42 13.92
CA THR A 241 -13.17 -15.35 14.83
C THR A 241 -12.16 -14.59 15.69
N ASN A 242 -12.22 -14.81 17.02
CA ASN A 242 -11.36 -14.09 17.97
C ASN A 242 -9.85 -14.34 17.71
N LYS A 243 -9.48 -15.57 17.34
CA LYS A 243 -8.09 -15.94 17.01
C LYS A 243 -7.52 -15.00 15.95
N TRP A 244 -8.11 -15.00 14.78
CA TRP A 244 -7.60 -14.28 13.61
C TRP A 244 -7.73 -12.77 13.76
N LYS A 245 -8.82 -12.29 14.34
CA LYS A 245 -9.01 -10.87 14.64
C LYS A 245 -7.87 -10.32 15.51
N SER A 246 -7.47 -11.05 16.54
CA SER A 246 -6.36 -10.66 17.42
C SER A 246 -5.03 -10.59 16.64
N GLU A 247 -4.73 -11.62 15.83
CA GLU A 247 -3.49 -11.69 15.07
C GLU A 247 -3.41 -10.56 14.02
N PHE A 248 -4.45 -10.35 13.23
CA PHE A 248 -4.48 -9.31 12.20
C PHE A 248 -4.45 -7.89 12.79
N SER A 249 -5.00 -7.69 13.98
CA SER A 249 -4.94 -6.39 14.67
C SER A 249 -3.52 -5.93 14.99
N LYS A 250 -2.57 -6.86 15.13
CA LYS A 250 -1.14 -6.55 15.31
C LYS A 250 -0.56 -5.77 14.13
N PHE A 251 -1.13 -5.98 12.93
CA PHE A 251 -0.77 -5.31 11.68
C PHE A 251 -1.70 -4.15 11.33
N GLY A 252 -2.63 -3.79 12.22
CA GLY A 252 -3.59 -2.72 12.01
C GLY A 252 -4.78 -3.11 11.15
N ILE A 253 -4.95 -4.39 10.78
CA ILE A 253 -6.15 -4.85 10.06
C ILE A 253 -7.28 -5.05 11.07
N ILE A 254 -8.41 -4.36 10.83
CA ILE A 254 -9.63 -4.42 11.66
C ILE A 254 -10.52 -5.58 11.21
N LYS A 255 -10.67 -5.72 9.89
CA LYS A 255 -11.49 -6.71 9.20
C LYS A 255 -11.07 -6.81 7.74
N PHE A 256 -11.65 -7.75 7.03
CA PHE A 256 -11.78 -7.69 5.57
C PHE A 256 -13.20 -7.29 5.21
N ASP A 257 -13.36 -6.58 4.08
CA ASP A 257 -14.66 -6.06 3.63
C ASP A 257 -14.79 -6.18 2.12
N ALA A 258 -16.00 -5.94 1.61
CA ALA A 258 -16.29 -6.03 0.18
C ALA A 258 -15.45 -5.03 -0.63
N ASN A 259 -15.04 -5.46 -1.81
CA ASN A 259 -14.31 -4.66 -2.79
C ASN A 259 -14.91 -4.84 -4.20
N SER A 260 -14.68 -3.87 -5.08
CA SER A 260 -15.12 -3.94 -6.47
C SER A 260 -14.23 -3.14 -7.40
N ASN A 261 -14.33 -3.40 -8.70
CA ASN A 261 -13.62 -2.62 -9.71
C ASN A 261 -13.94 -1.13 -9.66
N GLY A 262 -15.15 -0.74 -9.20
CA GLY A 262 -15.54 0.65 -9.03
C GLY A 262 -14.64 1.46 -8.10
N ALA A 263 -13.96 0.80 -7.14
CA ALA A 263 -12.98 1.47 -6.26
C ALA A 263 -11.72 1.94 -7.02
N TYR A 264 -11.45 1.39 -8.19
CA TYR A 264 -10.27 1.69 -9.02
C TYR A 264 -10.61 2.49 -10.30
N ASP A 265 -11.89 2.66 -10.58
CA ASP A 265 -12.39 3.57 -11.62
C ASP A 265 -12.61 4.97 -10.97
N GLY A 266 -12.64 6.03 -11.70
CA GLY A 266 -12.84 7.38 -11.12
C GLY A 266 -11.60 7.91 -10.37
N PRO A 267 -11.62 8.11 -9.04
CA PRO A 267 -10.52 8.74 -8.29
C PRO A 267 -9.17 8.04 -8.44
N ALA A 268 -9.15 6.70 -8.46
CA ALA A 268 -7.93 5.93 -8.70
C ALA A 268 -7.40 6.15 -10.10
N ALA A 269 -8.27 6.16 -11.12
CA ALA A 269 -7.88 6.43 -12.49
C ALA A 269 -7.35 7.86 -12.66
N GLN A 270 -7.96 8.85 -11.99
CA GLN A 270 -7.45 10.23 -11.97
C GLN A 270 -6.05 10.29 -11.36
N MET A 271 -5.82 9.61 -10.23
CA MET A 271 -4.50 9.54 -9.62
C MET A 271 -3.49 8.79 -10.49
N TRP A 272 -3.91 7.72 -11.15
CA TRP A 272 -3.07 6.97 -12.07
C TRP A 272 -2.61 7.83 -13.25
N SER A 273 -3.47 8.71 -13.77
CA SER A 273 -3.16 9.62 -14.88
C SER A 273 -2.23 10.79 -14.50
N ILE A 274 -1.95 11.03 -13.22
CA ILE A 274 -0.98 12.07 -12.80
C ILE A 274 0.40 11.70 -13.31
N GLN A 275 0.95 12.58 -14.16
CA GLN A 275 2.23 12.36 -14.83
C GLN A 275 3.40 12.34 -13.86
N LYS A 276 4.32 11.40 -14.08
CA LYS A 276 5.53 11.16 -13.26
C LYS A 276 6.55 12.30 -13.33
N GLU A 277 6.50 13.09 -14.40
CA GLU A 277 7.54 14.08 -14.74
C GLU A 277 7.62 15.26 -13.78
N LYS A 278 6.59 15.49 -12.96
CA LYS A 278 6.52 16.66 -12.08
C LYS A 278 7.42 16.60 -10.84
N LEU A 279 7.93 15.42 -10.46
CA LEU A 279 8.85 15.28 -9.32
C LEU A 279 10.32 15.47 -9.71
N ASN A 280 10.66 15.36 -11.00
CA ASN A 280 12.04 15.41 -11.49
C ASN A 280 12.44 16.76 -12.11
N ILE A 281 11.66 17.81 -11.91
CA ILE A 281 12.02 19.12 -12.45
C ILE A 281 13.16 19.69 -11.58
N ARG A 282 14.37 19.59 -12.10
CA ARG A 282 15.53 20.37 -11.60
C ARG A 282 15.42 21.76 -12.21
N TYR A 283 15.19 22.76 -11.36
CA TYR A 283 15.40 24.14 -11.75
C TYR A 283 16.92 24.40 -11.65
N TYR A 284 17.52 24.76 -12.76
CA TYR A 284 18.88 25.28 -12.80
C TYR A 284 18.85 26.79 -12.53
#